data_5427895e94dee7692132eb302b4cef4a
#
_entry.id   5427895e94dee7692132eb302b4cef4a
#
_cell.length_a   1.000
_cell.length_b   1.000
_cell.length_c   1.000
_cell.angle_alpha   90.00
_cell.angle_beta   90.00
_cell.angle_gamma   90.00
#
_symmetry.space_group_name_H-M   'P 1'
#
loop_
_entity.id
_entity.type
_entity.pdbx_description
1 polymer ?
#
loop_
_entity_poly.entity_id
_entity_poly.type
_entity_poly.pdbx_seq_one_letter_code
_entity_poly.pdbx_strand_id
1 'polypeptide(L)'
;MPKIPFSEKELNIVGSYTLPGVYGMPAVTRPRYDYPITPKENMELMMSGKLPVWIPNQWRDNNIICPYVVPDFYARSFGGTDWFGIEWQYEPLSQAAMVKPGTRRLSDITRWKEEIVFPDIQAIDWEKDVRDNFSMLPNDRFTYFVIQNGIFERIADLTSFEDTFLYLLTEQEALCEFLDALVDWHIEFMKVAKKYYHAD
;
A
#
# COMPACT_ATOMS: atom_id res chain seq x y z
N MET A 1 17.95 -28.74 8.04
CA MET A 1 17.61 -27.62 7.15
C MET A 1 18.83 -27.27 6.32
N PRO A 2 18.69 -26.92 5.04
CA PRO A 2 19.84 -26.44 4.27
C PRO A 2 20.40 -25.17 4.90
N LYS A 3 21.72 -25.03 4.89
CA LYS A 3 22.38 -23.84 5.43
C LYS A 3 22.31 -22.70 4.40
N ILE A 4 21.88 -21.52 4.81
CA ILE A 4 21.97 -20.32 3.99
C ILE A 4 23.45 -20.00 3.72
N PRO A 5 23.87 -19.86 2.46
CA PRO A 5 25.31 -19.75 2.12
C PRO A 5 25.95 -18.43 2.58
N PHE A 6 25.15 -17.38 2.78
CA PHE A 6 25.62 -16.04 3.08
C PHE A 6 24.86 -15.45 4.28
N SER A 7 25.54 -14.68 5.12
CA SER A 7 24.93 -14.00 6.26
C SER A 7 24.78 -12.51 5.99
N GLU A 8 23.68 -11.91 6.44
CA GLU A 8 23.49 -10.46 6.38
C GLU A 8 24.63 -9.67 7.05
N LYS A 9 25.30 -10.27 8.04
CA LYS A 9 26.44 -9.66 8.72
C LYS A 9 27.68 -9.51 7.84
N GLU A 10 27.69 -10.19 6.69
CA GLU A 10 28.78 -10.13 5.71
C GLU A 10 28.59 -9.00 4.68
N LEU A 11 27.44 -8.31 4.71
CA LEU A 11 27.18 -7.16 3.83
C LEU A 11 27.94 -5.92 4.29
N ASN A 12 28.70 -5.30 3.37
CA ASN A 12 29.34 -4.01 3.61
C ASN A 12 28.47 -2.88 3.05
N ILE A 13 28.47 -1.73 3.71
CA ILE A 13 27.80 -0.54 3.21
C ILE A 13 28.70 0.12 2.17
N VAL A 14 28.21 0.22 0.94
CA VAL A 14 28.92 0.83 -0.20
C VAL A 14 28.33 2.18 -0.63
N GLY A 15 27.31 2.67 0.06
CA GLY A 15 26.67 3.95 -0.20
C GLY A 15 25.35 4.08 0.55
N SER A 16 24.58 5.09 0.16
CA SER A 16 23.23 5.32 0.70
C SER A 16 22.32 5.99 -0.33
N TYR A 17 21.04 5.98 -0.07
CA TYR A 17 20.03 6.77 -0.76
C TYR A 17 19.02 7.32 0.24
N THR A 18 18.41 8.45 -0.08
CA THR A 18 17.46 9.12 0.83
C THR A 18 16.11 9.21 0.18
N LEU A 19 15.10 8.72 0.89
CA LEU A 19 13.70 8.94 0.56
C LEU A 19 13.27 10.28 1.18
N PRO A 20 12.56 11.13 0.44
CA PRO A 20 12.09 12.41 0.97
C PRO A 20 11.11 12.19 2.12
N GLY A 21 11.09 13.12 3.06
CA GLY A 21 10.07 13.16 4.10
C GLY A 21 8.74 13.64 3.55
N VAL A 22 7.64 13.14 4.13
CA VAL A 22 6.28 13.48 3.72
C VAL A 22 5.38 13.63 4.93
N TYR A 23 4.39 14.49 4.83
CA TYR A 23 3.37 14.70 5.86
C TYR A 23 3.96 14.94 7.27
N GLY A 24 5.06 15.67 7.36
CA GLY A 24 5.76 15.93 8.63
C GLY A 24 6.68 14.80 9.11
N MET A 25 6.73 13.67 8.43
CA MET A 25 7.73 12.63 8.68
C MET A 25 9.08 13.06 8.10
N PRO A 26 10.20 12.79 8.80
CA PRO A 26 11.53 13.14 8.31
C PRO A 26 11.92 12.29 7.10
N ALA A 27 12.84 12.81 6.30
CA ALA A 27 13.50 12.04 5.26
C ALA A 27 14.23 10.83 5.86
N VAL A 28 14.20 9.69 5.17
CA VAL A 28 14.80 8.44 5.64
C VAL A 28 15.97 8.06 4.74
N THR A 29 17.18 8.05 5.30
CA THR A 29 18.37 7.56 4.60
C THR A 29 18.55 6.06 4.82
N ARG A 30 18.69 5.31 3.74
CA ARG A 30 18.89 3.87 3.74
C ARG A 30 20.25 3.51 3.16
N PRO A 31 20.96 2.52 3.75
CA PRO A 31 22.24 2.06 3.21
C PRO A 31 22.06 1.29 1.90
N ARG A 32 23.05 1.38 1.04
CA ARG A 32 23.29 0.45 -0.08
C ARG A 32 24.38 -0.53 0.32
N TYR A 33 24.18 -1.79 -0.01
CA TYR A 33 25.09 -2.87 0.34
C TYR A 33 25.73 -3.47 -0.90
N ASP A 34 26.91 -4.09 -0.72
CA ASP A 34 27.64 -4.88 -1.74
C ASP A 34 27.07 -6.31 -1.79
N TYR A 35 25.83 -6.45 -2.24
CA TYR A 35 25.23 -7.78 -2.36
C TYR A 35 26.00 -8.66 -3.36
N PRO A 36 26.20 -10.00 -3.07
CA PRO A 36 26.85 -10.92 -3.99
C PRO A 36 26.03 -11.21 -5.26
N ILE A 37 24.73 -11.06 -5.19
CA ILE A 37 23.77 -11.00 -6.30
C ILE A 37 22.76 -9.90 -5.97
N THR A 38 21.97 -9.46 -6.95
CA THR A 38 20.94 -8.45 -6.65
C THR A 38 19.87 -8.97 -5.69
N PRO A 39 19.24 -8.11 -4.86
CA PRO A 39 18.09 -8.50 -4.06
C PRO A 39 16.96 -9.10 -4.89
N LYS A 40 16.76 -8.65 -6.15
CA LYS A 40 15.76 -9.22 -7.06
C LYS A 40 16.10 -10.68 -7.41
N GLU A 41 17.31 -10.96 -7.86
CA GLU A 41 17.76 -12.33 -8.16
C GLU A 41 17.66 -13.25 -6.93
N ASN A 42 18.02 -12.73 -5.75
CA ASN A 42 17.92 -13.51 -4.51
C ASN A 42 16.47 -13.87 -4.17
N MET A 43 15.54 -12.94 -4.36
CA MET A 43 14.12 -13.18 -4.18
C MET A 43 13.56 -14.17 -5.23
N GLU A 44 13.98 -14.06 -6.48
CA GLU A 44 13.61 -14.99 -7.56
C GLU A 44 14.06 -16.43 -7.28
N LEU A 45 15.25 -16.61 -6.68
CA LEU A 45 15.67 -17.92 -6.20
C LEU A 45 14.67 -18.49 -5.20
N MET A 46 14.31 -17.71 -4.19
CA MET A 46 13.35 -18.14 -3.17
C MET A 46 11.97 -18.45 -3.78
N MET A 47 11.45 -17.59 -4.64
CA MET A 47 10.14 -17.76 -5.28
C MET A 47 10.09 -18.99 -6.21
N SER A 48 11.24 -19.37 -6.79
CA SER A 48 11.37 -20.59 -7.60
C SER A 48 11.63 -21.87 -6.78
N GLY A 49 11.55 -21.79 -5.45
CA GLY A 49 11.80 -22.93 -4.54
C GLY A 49 13.28 -23.31 -4.38
N LYS A 50 14.18 -22.45 -4.86
CA LYS A 50 15.63 -22.63 -4.67
C LYS A 50 16.08 -21.99 -3.36
N LEU A 51 17.26 -22.40 -2.87
CA LEU A 51 17.84 -21.80 -1.69
C LEU A 51 18.36 -20.38 -2.03
N PRO A 52 17.86 -19.33 -1.36
CA PRO A 52 18.40 -17.98 -1.54
C PRO A 52 19.82 -17.87 -0.95
N VAL A 53 20.60 -16.91 -1.42
CA VAL A 53 21.95 -16.66 -0.91
C VAL A 53 21.91 -16.11 0.52
N TRP A 54 20.95 -15.25 0.82
CA TRP A 54 20.58 -14.81 2.18
C TRP A 54 19.06 -14.84 2.34
N ILE A 55 18.57 -14.80 3.59
CA ILE A 55 17.13 -14.68 3.86
C ILE A 55 16.67 -13.28 3.48
N PRO A 56 15.76 -13.13 2.49
CA PRO A 56 15.28 -11.81 2.08
C PRO A 56 14.56 -11.10 3.22
N ASN A 57 14.84 -9.80 3.35
CA ASN A 57 14.16 -8.91 4.28
C ASN A 57 13.26 -7.97 3.49
N GLN A 58 11.96 -8.01 3.75
CA GLN A 58 10.97 -7.23 3.00
C GLN A 58 11.29 -5.73 2.96
N TRP A 59 11.70 -5.15 4.07
CA TRP A 59 11.94 -3.71 4.20
C TRP A 59 13.28 -3.24 3.63
N ARG A 60 14.28 -4.13 3.58
CA ARG A 60 15.61 -3.83 3.07
C ARG A 60 15.75 -4.19 1.59
N ASP A 61 15.23 -5.36 1.21
CA ASP A 61 15.54 -5.98 -0.08
C ASP A 61 14.47 -5.72 -1.15
N ASN A 62 13.44 -4.91 -0.83
CA ASN A 62 12.41 -4.47 -1.76
C ASN A 62 12.17 -2.96 -1.66
N ASN A 63 11.67 -2.39 -2.75
CA ASN A 63 11.04 -1.08 -2.72
C ASN A 63 9.57 -1.26 -2.30
N ILE A 64 9.14 -0.52 -1.30
CA ILE A 64 7.75 -0.49 -0.87
C ILE A 64 7.23 0.91 -1.11
N ILE A 65 6.28 1.04 -2.01
CA ILE A 65 5.73 2.33 -2.44
C ILE A 65 4.29 2.45 -1.95
N CYS A 66 4.06 3.47 -1.14
CA CYS A 66 2.74 4.03 -0.88
C CYS A 66 2.74 5.41 -1.54
N PRO A 67 2.00 5.65 -2.62
CA PRO A 67 2.00 6.95 -3.30
C PRO A 67 1.64 8.08 -2.35
N TYR A 68 2.46 9.15 -2.33
CA TYR A 68 2.26 10.25 -1.38
C TYR A 68 1.08 11.15 -1.74
N VAL A 69 0.67 11.10 -3.00
CA VAL A 69 -0.49 11.84 -3.50
C VAL A 69 -1.83 11.18 -3.15
N VAL A 70 -1.79 9.93 -2.63
CA VAL A 70 -2.98 9.20 -2.18
C VAL A 70 -3.14 9.38 -0.67
N PRO A 71 -4.25 9.99 -0.21
CA PRO A 71 -4.40 10.34 1.20
C PRO A 71 -4.63 9.15 2.14
N ASP A 72 -4.92 7.95 1.62
CA ASP A 72 -5.23 6.76 2.42
C ASP A 72 -4.12 6.40 3.41
N PHE A 73 -2.86 6.39 2.97
CA PHE A 73 -1.74 6.07 3.86
C PHE A 73 -1.65 7.05 5.03
N TYR A 74 -1.78 8.34 4.74
CA TYR A 74 -1.71 9.37 5.76
C TYR A 74 -2.91 9.30 6.71
N ALA A 75 -4.13 9.21 6.17
CA ALA A 75 -5.34 9.16 6.96
C ALA A 75 -5.35 7.96 7.93
N ARG A 76 -4.98 6.77 7.45
CA ARG A 76 -4.90 5.55 8.26
C ARG A 76 -3.75 5.55 9.27
N SER A 77 -2.72 6.36 9.07
CA SER A 77 -1.58 6.45 9.98
C SER A 77 -1.72 7.55 11.02
N PHE A 78 -2.28 8.70 10.65
CA PHE A 78 -2.24 9.93 11.45
C PHE A 78 -3.61 10.58 11.65
N GLY A 79 -4.65 10.07 11.03
CA GLY A 79 -5.99 10.68 11.01
C GLY A 79 -6.17 11.65 9.84
N GLY A 80 -7.38 12.14 9.69
CA GLY A 80 -7.79 12.99 8.57
C GLY A 80 -8.82 12.29 7.68
N THR A 81 -8.92 12.70 6.43
CA THR A 81 -9.88 12.14 5.48
C THR A 81 -9.13 11.35 4.40
N ASP A 82 -9.56 10.14 4.13
CA ASP A 82 -9.00 9.29 3.08
C ASP A 82 -9.57 9.64 1.69
N TRP A 83 -9.12 8.92 0.66
CA TRP A 83 -9.50 9.19 -0.72
C TRP A 83 -10.98 8.93 -1.03
N PHE A 84 -11.64 8.05 -0.26
CA PHE A 84 -13.08 7.79 -0.36
C PHE A 84 -13.94 8.70 0.53
N GLY A 85 -13.31 9.64 1.24
CA GLY A 85 -14.01 10.58 2.12
C GLY A 85 -14.34 10.02 3.50
N ILE A 86 -13.68 8.93 3.91
CA ILE A 86 -13.82 8.38 5.27
C ILE A 86 -13.02 9.24 6.24
N GLU A 87 -13.62 9.64 7.34
CA GLU A 87 -12.94 10.36 8.42
C GLU A 87 -12.20 9.38 9.35
N TRP A 88 -10.91 9.62 9.54
CA TRP A 88 -10.04 8.84 10.43
C TRP A 88 -9.62 9.67 11.63
N GLN A 89 -9.60 9.06 12.80
CA GLN A 89 -9.14 9.67 14.04
C GLN A 89 -7.94 8.91 14.58
N TYR A 90 -6.83 9.62 14.84
CA TYR A 90 -5.65 9.03 15.45
C TYR A 90 -5.93 8.64 16.91
N GLU A 91 -5.58 7.41 17.27
CA GLU A 91 -5.70 6.87 18.63
C GLU A 91 -4.29 6.69 19.26
N PRO A 92 -3.92 7.51 20.24
CA PRO A 92 -2.57 7.48 20.82
C PRO A 92 -2.20 6.14 21.49
N LEU A 93 -3.17 5.40 22.02
CA LEU A 93 -2.89 4.12 22.71
C LEU A 93 -2.49 3.02 21.72
N SER A 94 -3.17 2.95 20.58
CA SER A 94 -2.85 2.00 19.52
C SER A 94 -1.76 2.49 18.56
N GLN A 95 -1.41 3.77 18.64
CA GLN A 95 -0.50 4.46 17.70
C GLN A 95 -0.90 4.30 16.23
N ALA A 96 -2.19 4.28 15.95
CA ALA A 96 -2.79 4.14 14.62
C ALA A 96 -4.07 4.97 14.53
N ALA A 97 -4.53 5.24 13.31
CA ALA A 97 -5.83 5.85 13.13
C ALA A 97 -6.91 4.77 12.95
N MET A 98 -8.10 5.09 13.42
CA MET A 98 -9.32 4.30 13.25
C MET A 98 -10.37 5.16 12.55
N VAL A 99 -11.34 4.53 11.91
CA VAL A 99 -12.51 5.26 11.42
C VAL A 99 -13.12 6.01 12.59
N LYS A 100 -13.36 7.30 12.42
CA LYS A 100 -13.81 8.19 13.49
C LYS A 100 -15.14 7.70 14.05
N PRO A 101 -15.24 7.45 15.37
CA PRO A 101 -16.46 6.96 15.98
C PRO A 101 -17.66 7.86 15.71
N GLY A 102 -18.79 7.24 15.39
CA GLY A 102 -20.05 7.95 15.10
C GLY A 102 -20.13 8.54 13.68
N THR A 103 -19.14 8.33 12.83
CA THR A 103 -19.21 8.70 11.42
C THR A 103 -19.51 7.46 10.56
N ARG A 104 -20.25 7.68 9.47
CA ARG A 104 -20.47 6.71 8.39
C ARG A 104 -20.38 7.45 7.08
N ARG A 105 -19.58 6.94 6.15
CA ARG A 105 -19.50 7.52 4.80
C ARG A 105 -20.59 6.96 3.90
N LEU A 106 -21.00 5.72 4.12
CA LEU A 106 -22.09 5.05 3.43
C LEU A 106 -23.16 4.64 4.46
N SER A 107 -24.36 5.17 4.33
CA SER A 107 -25.44 4.96 5.28
C SER A 107 -26.06 3.56 5.16
N ASP A 108 -26.16 3.07 3.92
CA ASP A 108 -26.76 1.79 3.54
C ASP A 108 -26.17 1.33 2.21
N ILE A 109 -25.77 0.05 2.11
CA ILE A 109 -25.13 -0.48 0.90
C ILE A 109 -26.03 -0.37 -0.34
N THR A 110 -27.34 -0.42 -0.21
CA THR A 110 -28.27 -0.26 -1.34
C THR A 110 -28.24 1.12 -1.97
N ARG A 111 -27.67 2.11 -1.25
CA ARG A 111 -27.56 3.51 -1.69
C ARG A 111 -26.15 3.89 -2.18
N TRP A 112 -25.27 2.92 -2.33
CA TRP A 112 -23.88 3.22 -2.67
C TRP A 112 -23.70 4.05 -3.95
N LYS A 113 -24.56 3.86 -4.96
CA LYS A 113 -24.52 4.62 -6.21
C LYS A 113 -24.82 6.12 -6.04
N GLU A 114 -25.57 6.47 -4.99
CA GLU A 114 -25.93 7.82 -4.65
C GLU A 114 -24.91 8.49 -3.71
N GLU A 115 -24.37 7.70 -2.79
CA GLU A 115 -23.57 8.24 -1.69
C GLU A 115 -22.05 8.15 -1.94
N ILE A 116 -21.58 7.18 -2.73
CA ILE A 116 -20.15 6.99 -2.97
C ILE A 116 -19.74 7.53 -4.33
N VAL A 117 -18.74 8.38 -4.31
CA VAL A 117 -18.02 8.81 -5.51
C VAL A 117 -16.65 8.16 -5.48
N PHE A 118 -16.37 7.31 -6.46
CA PHE A 118 -15.04 6.72 -6.59
C PHE A 118 -14.02 7.81 -6.94
N PRO A 119 -12.84 7.79 -6.30
CA PRO A 119 -11.80 8.77 -6.58
C PRO A 119 -11.35 8.75 -8.05
N ASP A 120 -11.15 9.93 -8.63
CA ASP A 120 -10.67 10.05 -10.00
C ASP A 120 -9.16 9.79 -10.06
N ILE A 121 -8.80 8.60 -10.52
CA ILE A 121 -7.41 8.16 -10.69
C ILE A 121 -6.69 9.02 -11.74
N GLN A 122 -7.40 9.54 -12.74
CA GLN A 122 -6.82 10.31 -13.84
C GLN A 122 -6.54 11.77 -13.45
N ALA A 123 -7.12 12.26 -12.36
CA ALA A 123 -6.90 13.62 -11.87
C ALA A 123 -5.52 13.83 -11.20
N ILE A 124 -4.79 12.74 -10.95
CA ILE A 124 -3.50 12.78 -10.24
C ILE A 124 -2.33 12.81 -11.22
N ASP A 125 -1.36 13.70 -10.95
CA ASP A 125 -0.07 13.73 -11.66
C ASP A 125 0.89 12.69 -11.06
N TRP A 126 0.73 11.44 -11.51
CA TRP A 126 1.55 10.32 -11.07
C TRP A 126 3.03 10.44 -11.46
N GLU A 127 3.31 11.06 -12.63
CA GLU A 127 4.70 11.29 -13.06
C GLU A 127 5.43 12.24 -12.11
N LYS A 128 4.71 13.27 -11.65
CA LYS A 128 5.25 14.19 -10.65
C LYS A 128 5.54 13.48 -9.34
N ASP A 129 4.62 12.65 -8.85
CA ASP A 129 4.82 11.91 -7.59
C ASP A 129 6.05 10.99 -7.67
N VAL A 130 6.18 10.24 -8.76
CA VAL A 130 7.34 9.35 -8.97
C VAL A 130 8.64 10.14 -9.03
N ARG A 131 8.67 11.21 -9.82
CA ARG A 131 9.88 12.04 -9.98
C ARG A 131 10.32 12.65 -8.67
N ASP A 132 9.38 13.21 -7.90
CA ASP A 132 9.70 14.00 -6.72
C ASP A 132 9.97 13.10 -5.49
N ASN A 133 9.34 11.91 -5.42
CA ASN A 133 9.35 11.10 -4.20
C ASN A 133 10.03 9.74 -4.34
N PHE A 134 10.11 9.18 -5.54
CA PHE A 134 10.56 7.79 -5.73
C PHE A 134 11.71 7.61 -6.73
N SER A 135 12.19 8.70 -7.35
CA SER A 135 13.28 8.65 -8.35
C SER A 135 14.61 8.12 -7.83
N MET A 136 14.84 8.13 -6.51
CA MET A 136 16.07 7.64 -5.87
C MET A 136 16.02 6.15 -5.50
N LEU A 137 14.87 5.48 -5.72
CA LEU A 137 14.75 4.06 -5.41
C LEU A 137 15.71 3.22 -6.26
N PRO A 138 16.39 2.22 -5.65
CA PRO A 138 17.20 1.27 -6.41
C PRO A 138 16.35 0.46 -7.41
N ASN A 139 16.94 0.12 -8.55
CA ASN A 139 16.30 -0.71 -9.57
C ASN A 139 16.74 -2.18 -9.55
N ASP A 140 17.51 -2.57 -8.52
CA ASP A 140 18.08 -3.90 -8.33
C ASP A 140 17.21 -4.84 -7.50
N ARG A 141 15.96 -4.46 -7.19
CA ARG A 141 15.03 -5.16 -6.29
C ARG A 141 13.59 -5.06 -6.78
N PHE A 142 12.72 -5.92 -6.26
CA PHE A 142 11.29 -5.84 -6.54
C PHE A 142 10.70 -4.54 -5.99
N THR A 143 9.73 -4.01 -6.71
CA THR A 143 8.94 -2.86 -6.31
C THR A 143 7.51 -3.30 -5.99
N TYR A 144 7.14 -3.18 -4.73
CA TYR A 144 5.78 -3.43 -4.25
C TYR A 144 5.01 -2.12 -4.14
N PHE A 145 3.90 -2.05 -4.84
CA PHE A 145 2.94 -0.97 -4.71
C PHE A 145 1.88 -1.37 -3.69
N VAL A 146 1.68 -0.54 -2.66
CA VAL A 146 0.77 -0.84 -1.57
C VAL A 146 -0.56 -0.13 -1.77
N ILE A 147 -1.63 -0.91 -1.84
CA ILE A 147 -3.00 -0.43 -1.73
C ILE A 147 -3.41 -0.59 -0.26
N GLN A 148 -3.71 0.52 0.41
CA GLN A 148 -3.90 0.55 1.86
C GLN A 148 -5.15 -0.18 2.35
N ASN A 149 -6.20 -0.25 1.52
CA ASN A 149 -7.43 -0.93 1.88
C ASN A 149 -7.71 -2.09 0.92
N GLY A 150 -7.93 -3.27 1.47
CA GLY A 150 -8.52 -4.39 0.77
C GLY A 150 -10.00 -4.16 0.46
N ILE A 151 -10.59 -5.03 -0.35
CA ILE A 151 -11.98 -4.91 -0.81
C ILE A 151 -12.96 -4.97 0.36
N PHE A 152 -12.80 -5.97 1.26
CA PHE A 152 -13.62 -6.11 2.44
C PHE A 152 -13.44 -4.95 3.44
N GLU A 153 -12.17 -4.57 3.67
CA GLU A 153 -11.86 -3.47 4.58
C GLU A 153 -12.46 -2.15 4.10
N ARG A 154 -12.46 -1.87 2.79
CA ARG A 154 -13.06 -0.64 2.26
C ARG A 154 -14.55 -0.56 2.57
N ILE A 155 -15.31 -1.65 2.46
CA ILE A 155 -16.74 -1.66 2.83
C ILE A 155 -16.90 -1.44 4.33
N ALA A 156 -16.13 -2.15 5.14
CA ALA A 156 -16.20 -2.04 6.60
C ALA A 156 -15.85 -0.62 7.08
N ASP A 157 -14.89 0.04 6.41
CA ASP A 157 -14.52 1.43 6.72
C ASP A 157 -15.58 2.44 6.26
N LEU A 158 -16.28 2.15 5.15
CA LEU A 158 -17.37 3.00 4.64
C LEU A 158 -18.63 2.91 5.49
N THR A 159 -18.92 1.73 6.06
CA THR A 159 -20.13 1.42 6.83
C THR A 159 -19.79 1.11 8.30
N SER A 160 -19.65 -0.15 8.61
CA SER A 160 -19.08 -0.73 9.84
C SER A 160 -18.79 -2.21 9.60
N PHE A 161 -17.98 -2.84 10.45
CA PHE A 161 -17.81 -4.30 10.43
C PHE A 161 -19.12 -5.05 10.61
N GLU A 162 -19.96 -4.59 11.55
CA GLU A 162 -21.25 -5.20 11.84
C GLU A 162 -22.18 -5.17 10.63
N ASP A 163 -22.36 -4.00 10.01
CA ASP A 163 -23.19 -3.84 8.81
C ASP A 163 -22.63 -4.64 7.63
N THR A 164 -21.31 -4.64 7.44
CA THR A 164 -20.68 -5.41 6.34
C THR A 164 -20.99 -6.90 6.46
N PHE A 165 -20.90 -7.48 7.67
CA PHE A 165 -21.29 -8.87 7.88
C PHE A 165 -22.79 -9.10 7.69
N LEU A 166 -23.62 -8.14 8.08
CA LEU A 166 -25.05 -8.21 7.87
C LEU A 166 -25.40 -8.21 6.37
N TYR A 167 -24.79 -7.32 5.59
CA TYR A 167 -25.02 -7.20 4.15
C TYR A 167 -24.62 -8.46 3.36
N LEU A 168 -23.64 -9.23 3.83
CA LEU A 168 -23.32 -10.54 3.27
C LEU A 168 -24.52 -11.53 3.32
N LEU A 169 -25.47 -11.28 4.21
CA LEU A 169 -26.63 -12.14 4.40
C LEU A 169 -27.93 -11.52 3.85
N THR A 170 -28.06 -10.18 3.95
CA THR A 170 -29.34 -9.50 3.69
C THR A 170 -29.39 -8.71 2.39
N GLU A 171 -28.22 -8.20 1.92
CA GLU A 171 -28.15 -7.25 0.79
C GLU A 171 -27.11 -7.71 -0.24
N GLN A 172 -27.09 -9.01 -0.54
CA GLN A 172 -26.04 -9.63 -1.37
C GLN A 172 -25.94 -9.02 -2.77
N GLU A 173 -27.07 -8.68 -3.40
CA GLU A 173 -27.07 -8.09 -4.74
C GLU A 173 -26.40 -6.73 -4.78
N ALA A 174 -26.83 -5.81 -3.90
CA ALA A 174 -26.25 -4.47 -3.80
C ALA A 174 -24.76 -4.52 -3.38
N LEU A 175 -24.43 -5.44 -2.46
CA LEU A 175 -23.06 -5.66 -2.05
C LEU A 175 -22.17 -6.14 -3.20
N CYS A 176 -22.61 -7.14 -3.98
CA CYS A 176 -21.87 -7.63 -5.14
C CYS A 176 -21.68 -6.54 -6.21
N GLU A 177 -22.72 -5.76 -6.51
CA GLU A 177 -22.59 -4.62 -7.44
C GLU A 177 -21.54 -3.60 -6.99
N PHE A 178 -21.52 -3.27 -5.69
CA PHE A 178 -20.49 -2.37 -5.14
C PHE A 178 -19.10 -2.99 -5.23
N LEU A 179 -18.96 -4.28 -4.89
CA LEU A 179 -17.68 -4.98 -4.97
C LEU A 179 -17.14 -5.03 -6.38
N ASP A 180 -17.98 -5.31 -7.37
CA ASP A 180 -17.59 -5.32 -8.79
C ASP A 180 -17.07 -3.94 -9.22
N ALA A 181 -17.78 -2.86 -8.87
CA ALA A 181 -17.34 -1.50 -9.14
C ALA A 181 -16.01 -1.15 -8.43
N LEU A 182 -15.84 -1.62 -7.20
CA LEU A 182 -14.60 -1.43 -6.44
C LEU A 182 -13.43 -2.20 -7.04
N VAL A 183 -13.67 -3.43 -7.52
CA VAL A 183 -12.66 -4.24 -8.23
C VAL A 183 -12.24 -3.55 -9.52
N ASP A 184 -13.18 -3.05 -10.32
CA ASP A 184 -12.88 -2.33 -11.55
C ASP A 184 -12.02 -1.09 -11.26
N TRP A 185 -12.36 -0.33 -10.22
CA TRP A 185 -11.56 0.81 -9.78
C TRP A 185 -10.15 0.39 -9.34
N HIS A 186 -10.01 -0.71 -8.59
CA HIS A 186 -8.70 -1.23 -8.19
C HIS A 186 -7.86 -1.68 -9.39
N ILE A 187 -8.48 -2.28 -10.42
CA ILE A 187 -7.79 -2.66 -11.66
C ILE A 187 -7.19 -1.43 -12.33
N GLU A 188 -7.94 -0.33 -12.44
CA GLU A 188 -7.42 0.92 -13.00
C GLU A 188 -6.28 1.49 -12.13
N PHE A 189 -6.40 1.40 -10.80
CA PHE A 189 -5.34 1.84 -9.91
C PHE A 189 -4.08 0.97 -10.01
N MET A 190 -4.23 -0.35 -10.18
CA MET A 190 -3.08 -1.24 -10.44
C MET A 190 -2.40 -0.95 -11.79
N LYS A 191 -3.13 -0.48 -12.81
CA LYS A 191 -2.52 -0.01 -14.07
C LYS A 191 -1.60 1.19 -13.84
N VAL A 192 -1.97 2.10 -12.92
CA VAL A 192 -1.09 3.20 -12.49
C VAL A 192 0.19 2.66 -11.85
N ALA A 193 0.06 1.69 -10.94
CA ALA A 193 1.22 1.05 -10.31
C ALA A 193 2.20 0.48 -11.33
N LYS A 194 1.69 -0.23 -12.32
CA LYS A 194 2.50 -0.79 -13.42
C LYS A 194 3.13 0.29 -14.30
N LYS A 195 2.33 1.28 -14.72
CA LYS A 195 2.74 2.28 -15.71
C LYS A 195 3.76 3.26 -15.15
N TYR A 196 3.53 3.80 -13.97
CA TYR A 196 4.31 4.92 -13.44
C TYR A 196 5.36 4.49 -12.43
N TYR A 197 5.03 3.53 -11.56
CA TYR A 197 5.94 3.08 -10.49
C TYR A 197 6.74 1.82 -10.84
N HIS A 198 6.47 1.24 -12.03
CA HIS A 198 7.10 0.00 -12.49
C HIS A 198 7.01 -1.13 -11.47
N ALA A 199 5.87 -1.23 -10.76
CA ALA A 199 5.61 -2.29 -9.80
C ALA A 199 5.68 -3.68 -10.46
N ASP A 200 6.31 -4.63 -9.78
CA ASP A 200 6.55 -6.00 -10.27
C ASP A 200 5.32 -6.92 -10.16
#